data_ea24fbd2842d08ebfd52f22b81a0829c
#
_entry.id   ea24fbd2842d08ebfd52f22b81a0829c
#
_cell.length_a   1.000
_cell.length_b   1.000
_cell.length_c   1.000
_cell.angle_alpha   90.00
_cell.angle_beta   90.00
_cell.angle_gamma   90.00
#
_symmetry.space_group_name_H-M   'P 1'
#
loop_
_entity.id
_entity.type
_entity.pdbx_description
1 polymer ?
#
loop_
_entity_poly.entity_id
_entity_poly.type
_entity_poly.pdbx_seq_one_letter_code
_entity_poly.pdbx_strand_id
1 'polypeptide(L)'
;MKIVILDFDGTMGDTAAVIVQTMQATIRELNLPARTDEQCASMIGLRLVEIPPVLFPECGLDGEFYAETYRRLFKIYNTDDAVKLYPNVPETLIELKNRGYVLTIASSRSRKTLVEYVERLGLSEHISYILGADDVVNGKPDPEPVNRTLEKYGFDAQDAIVVGDTEYDILMGKNAGTYTCGVTYGNGSRESLKDADWIIDDFGKLLEIIK
;
A
#
# COMPACT_ATOMS: atom_id res chain seq x y z
N MET A 1 -16.01 -15.06 1.36
CA MET A 1 -15.47 -13.74 0.94
C MET A 1 -16.00 -13.40 -0.44
N LYS A 2 -16.14 -12.12 -0.76
CA LYS A 2 -16.62 -11.63 -2.08
C LYS A 2 -15.73 -10.53 -2.64
N ILE A 3 -14.94 -9.87 -1.77
CA ILE A 3 -14.09 -8.75 -2.12
C ILE A 3 -12.72 -8.88 -1.49
N VAL A 4 -11.68 -8.55 -2.27
CA VAL A 4 -10.29 -8.50 -1.84
C VAL A 4 -9.83 -7.05 -1.94
N ILE A 5 -9.38 -6.48 -0.84
CA ILE A 5 -8.88 -5.11 -0.74
C ILE A 5 -7.37 -5.19 -0.58
N LEU A 6 -6.66 -4.75 -1.59
CA LEU A 6 -5.22 -4.91 -1.73
C LEU A 6 -4.49 -3.60 -1.41
N ASP A 7 -3.42 -3.65 -0.64
CA ASP A 7 -2.43 -2.60 -0.70
C ASP A 7 -1.61 -2.70 -1.99
N PHE A 8 -0.84 -1.65 -2.32
CA PHE A 8 -0.03 -1.62 -3.54
C PHE A 8 1.47 -1.72 -3.24
N ASP A 9 2.01 -0.78 -2.44
CA ASP A 9 3.45 -0.64 -2.21
C ASP A 9 3.97 -1.74 -1.27
N GLY A 10 4.79 -2.67 -1.75
CA GLY A 10 5.26 -3.81 -0.96
C GLY A 10 4.32 -5.02 -0.97
N THR A 11 3.11 -4.86 -1.53
CA THR A 11 2.11 -5.94 -1.61
C THR A 11 1.93 -6.46 -3.03
N MET A 12 1.57 -5.58 -3.98
CA MET A 12 1.50 -5.92 -5.40
C MET A 12 2.72 -5.43 -6.17
N GLY A 13 3.19 -4.21 -5.88
CA GLY A 13 4.31 -3.56 -6.55
C GLY A 13 5.56 -3.52 -5.67
N ASP A 14 6.69 -3.92 -6.24
CA ASP A 14 8.03 -3.72 -5.67
C ASP A 14 8.45 -2.27 -5.90
N THR A 15 8.10 -1.41 -4.95
CA THR A 15 8.31 0.04 -5.02
C THR A 15 9.36 0.54 -4.03
N ALA A 16 9.89 -0.31 -3.17
CA ALA A 16 10.78 0.09 -2.06
C ALA A 16 11.99 0.88 -2.55
N ALA A 17 12.66 0.43 -3.60
CA ALA A 17 13.86 1.08 -4.13
C ALA A 17 13.60 2.51 -4.59
N VAL A 18 12.55 2.74 -5.38
CA VAL A 18 12.21 4.09 -5.89
C VAL A 18 11.72 5.02 -4.78
N ILE A 19 11.00 4.48 -3.79
CA ILE A 19 10.54 5.25 -2.63
C ILE A 19 11.75 5.71 -1.80
N VAL A 20 12.62 4.78 -1.40
CA VAL A 20 13.82 5.07 -0.59
C VAL A 20 14.74 6.05 -1.32
N GLN A 21 15.00 5.83 -2.62
CA GLN A 21 15.80 6.74 -3.42
C GLN A 21 15.22 8.17 -3.44
N THR A 22 13.90 8.29 -3.56
CA THR A 22 13.21 9.59 -3.55
C THR A 22 13.29 10.24 -2.18
N MET A 23 13.10 9.47 -1.10
CA MET A 23 13.24 9.97 0.28
C MET A 23 14.65 10.48 0.54
N GLN A 24 15.68 9.74 0.14
CA GLN A 24 17.08 10.18 0.25
C GLN A 24 17.36 11.47 -0.54
N ALA A 25 16.76 11.60 -1.73
CA ALA A 25 16.87 12.84 -2.51
C ALA A 25 16.15 14.00 -1.82
N THR A 26 14.98 13.76 -1.22
CA THR A 26 14.23 14.77 -0.46
C THR A 26 15.00 15.23 0.78
N ILE A 27 15.60 14.29 1.51
CA ILE A 27 16.47 14.57 2.68
C ILE A 27 17.61 15.50 2.28
N ARG A 28 18.31 15.20 1.17
CA ARG A 28 19.42 16.04 0.68
C ARG A 28 18.95 17.42 0.26
N GLU A 29 17.84 17.52 -0.47
CA GLU A 29 17.34 18.80 -0.98
C GLU A 29 16.88 19.73 0.15
N LEU A 30 16.20 19.16 1.15
CA LEU A 30 15.71 19.91 2.31
C LEU A 30 16.79 20.12 3.40
N ASN A 31 18.03 19.64 3.19
CA ASN A 31 19.13 19.68 4.16
C ASN A 31 18.73 19.08 5.53
N LEU A 32 17.98 17.99 5.51
CA LEU A 32 17.54 17.28 6.73
C LEU A 32 18.67 16.41 7.30
N PRO A 33 18.59 16.04 8.59
CA PRO A 33 19.51 15.08 9.17
C PRO A 33 19.52 13.76 8.37
N ALA A 34 20.72 13.23 8.13
CA ALA A 34 20.85 11.97 7.37
C ALA A 34 20.08 10.82 8.04
N ARG A 35 19.47 9.99 7.23
CA ARG A 35 18.79 8.74 7.63
C ARG A 35 19.31 7.59 6.76
N THR A 36 19.33 6.38 7.33
CA THR A 36 19.71 5.19 6.57
C THR A 36 18.57 4.77 5.62
N ASP A 37 18.88 3.91 4.65
CA ASP A 37 17.87 3.38 3.74
C ASP A 37 16.83 2.55 4.49
N GLU A 38 17.24 1.82 5.54
CA GLU A 38 16.33 1.06 6.40
C GLU A 38 15.37 1.98 7.17
N GLN A 39 15.87 3.13 7.66
CA GLN A 39 15.01 4.11 8.31
C GLN A 39 14.01 4.74 7.32
N CYS A 40 14.43 4.99 6.09
CA CYS A 40 13.53 5.45 5.05
C CYS A 40 12.51 4.36 4.67
N ALA A 41 12.95 3.12 4.50
CA ALA A 41 12.08 2.00 4.15
C ALA A 41 11.01 1.73 5.22
N SER A 42 11.34 1.90 6.51
CA SER A 42 10.37 1.73 7.61
C SER A 42 9.24 2.78 7.62
N MET A 43 9.32 3.81 6.80
CA MET A 43 8.25 4.80 6.62
C MET A 43 7.26 4.41 5.51
N ILE A 44 7.55 3.36 4.73
CA ILE A 44 6.64 2.88 3.69
C ILE A 44 5.36 2.36 4.36
N GLY A 45 4.21 2.77 3.83
CA GLY A 45 2.91 2.50 4.44
C GLY A 45 2.27 3.74 5.08
N LEU A 46 3.07 4.72 5.53
CA LEU A 46 2.58 6.01 6.01
C LEU A 46 2.20 6.95 4.86
N ARG A 47 1.32 7.91 5.15
CA ARG A 47 1.08 9.04 4.25
C ARG A 47 2.29 9.97 4.26
N LEU A 48 2.63 10.56 3.12
CA LEU A 48 3.81 11.44 3.00
C LEU A 48 3.87 12.56 4.05
N VAL A 49 2.72 13.13 4.38
CA VAL A 49 2.61 14.20 5.38
C VAL A 49 2.86 13.73 6.82
N GLU A 50 2.75 12.43 7.07
CA GLU A 50 2.95 11.81 8.38
C GLU A 50 4.41 11.40 8.61
N ILE A 51 5.23 11.39 7.56
CA ILE A 51 6.65 10.98 7.64
C ILE A 51 7.51 11.95 8.46
N PRO A 52 7.44 13.29 8.27
CA PRO A 52 8.31 14.21 9.00
C PRO A 52 8.23 14.12 10.51
N PRO A 53 7.05 14.09 11.16
CA PRO A 53 7.01 14.00 12.62
C PRO A 53 7.55 12.68 13.18
N VAL A 54 7.58 11.61 12.36
CA VAL A 54 8.11 10.30 12.75
C VAL A 54 9.61 10.21 12.47
N LEU A 55 10.03 10.57 11.25
CA LEU A 55 11.42 10.39 10.80
C LEU A 55 12.33 11.54 11.24
N PHE A 56 11.79 12.76 11.44
CA PHE A 56 12.52 13.98 11.77
C PHE A 56 11.84 14.77 12.90
N PRO A 57 11.52 14.14 14.06
CA PRO A 57 10.79 14.81 15.14
C PRO A 57 11.51 16.06 15.67
N GLU A 58 12.83 16.11 15.52
CA GLU A 58 13.68 17.22 15.94
C GLU A 58 13.61 18.45 15.03
N CYS A 59 13.08 18.32 13.80
CA CYS A 59 13.14 19.39 12.81
C CYS A 59 11.90 20.29 12.78
N GLY A 60 10.77 19.86 13.36
CA GLY A 60 9.50 20.60 13.26
C GLY A 60 9.06 20.87 11.82
N LEU A 61 9.41 19.95 10.88
CA LEU A 61 9.19 20.11 9.46
C LEU A 61 7.71 19.96 9.12
N ASP A 62 7.19 20.89 8.32
CA ASP A 62 5.84 20.82 7.79
C ASP A 62 5.66 19.63 6.84
N GLY A 63 4.61 18.85 7.08
CA GLY A 63 4.35 17.61 6.34
C GLY A 63 4.00 17.85 4.87
N GLU A 64 3.25 18.91 4.55
CA GLU A 64 2.91 19.22 3.16
C GLU A 64 4.12 19.71 2.38
N PHE A 65 4.98 20.54 2.99
CA PHE A 65 6.22 20.97 2.36
C PHE A 65 7.15 19.80 2.03
N TYR A 66 7.28 18.82 2.95
CA TYR A 66 7.99 17.58 2.66
C TYR A 66 7.34 16.80 1.51
N ALA A 67 6.03 16.63 1.58
CA ALA A 67 5.28 15.85 0.58
C ALA A 67 5.33 16.48 -0.81
N GLU A 68 5.29 17.81 -0.94
CA GLU A 68 5.45 18.52 -2.22
C GLU A 68 6.83 18.28 -2.82
N THR A 69 7.88 18.40 -2.00
CA THR A 69 9.27 18.17 -2.44
C THR A 69 9.44 16.72 -2.89
N TYR A 70 8.95 15.77 -2.09
CA TYR A 70 8.97 14.35 -2.43
C TYR A 70 8.24 14.07 -3.76
N ARG A 71 7.00 14.55 -3.92
CA ARG A 71 6.19 14.33 -5.14
C ARG A 71 6.88 14.87 -6.40
N ARG A 72 7.56 16.01 -6.28
CA ARG A 72 8.33 16.58 -7.38
C ARG A 72 9.54 15.72 -7.75
N LEU A 73 10.29 15.26 -6.77
CA LEU A 73 11.45 14.39 -6.98
C LEU A 73 11.03 12.99 -7.44
N PHE A 74 9.94 12.46 -6.92
CA PHE A 74 9.40 11.16 -7.32
C PHE A 74 9.16 11.07 -8.83
N LYS A 75 8.70 12.12 -9.47
CA LYS A 75 8.53 12.16 -10.93
C LYS A 75 9.83 11.96 -11.71
N ILE A 76 10.97 12.24 -11.10
CA ILE A 76 12.30 12.07 -11.72
C ILE A 76 12.76 10.62 -11.62
N TYR A 77 12.51 9.98 -10.46
CA TYR A 77 13.00 8.64 -10.16
C TYR A 77 12.03 7.53 -10.57
N ASN A 78 10.74 7.85 -10.66
CA ASN A 78 9.69 6.89 -11.05
C ASN A 78 9.65 6.71 -12.58
N THR A 79 10.69 6.13 -13.14
CA THR A 79 10.75 5.74 -14.55
C THR A 79 9.87 4.52 -14.84
N ASP A 80 9.64 4.19 -16.11
CA ASP A 80 8.77 3.07 -16.49
C ASP A 80 9.26 1.72 -15.93
N ASP A 81 10.56 1.54 -15.83
CA ASP A 81 11.19 0.31 -15.31
C ASP A 81 11.43 0.32 -13.79
N ALA A 82 11.10 1.43 -13.10
CA ALA A 82 11.41 1.59 -11.67
C ALA A 82 10.57 0.69 -10.76
N VAL A 83 9.42 0.22 -11.22
CA VAL A 83 8.48 -0.60 -10.44
C VAL A 83 8.05 -1.81 -11.27
N LYS A 84 8.13 -2.98 -10.62
CA LYS A 84 7.63 -4.26 -11.16
C LYS A 84 6.61 -4.85 -10.21
N LEU A 85 5.77 -5.73 -10.71
CA LEU A 85 4.91 -6.54 -9.84
C LEU A 85 5.73 -7.63 -9.15
N TYR A 86 5.35 -7.95 -7.92
CA TYR A 86 5.88 -9.15 -7.28
C TYR A 86 5.47 -10.42 -8.03
N PRO A 87 6.25 -11.52 -7.89
CA PRO A 87 5.91 -12.80 -8.51
C PRO A 87 4.48 -13.25 -8.18
N ASN A 88 3.83 -13.89 -9.13
CA ASN A 88 2.48 -14.45 -9.04
C ASN A 88 1.34 -13.44 -8.83
N VAL A 89 1.60 -12.13 -8.81
CA VAL A 89 0.55 -11.10 -8.66
C VAL A 89 -0.40 -11.12 -9.86
N PRO A 90 0.06 -11.01 -11.13
CA PRO A 90 -0.86 -10.99 -12.27
C PRO A 90 -1.75 -12.24 -12.35
N GLU A 91 -1.13 -13.41 -12.23
CA GLU A 91 -1.82 -14.70 -12.36
C GLU A 91 -2.87 -14.89 -11.26
N THR A 92 -2.55 -14.47 -10.04
CA THR A 92 -3.46 -14.55 -8.90
C THR A 92 -4.65 -13.61 -9.05
N LEU A 93 -4.42 -12.37 -9.51
CA LEU A 93 -5.51 -11.42 -9.76
C LEU A 93 -6.46 -11.90 -10.85
N ILE A 94 -5.91 -12.48 -11.95
CA ILE A 94 -6.70 -13.09 -13.03
C ILE A 94 -7.57 -14.20 -12.46
N GLU A 95 -7.00 -15.12 -11.69
CA GLU A 95 -7.72 -16.26 -11.15
C GLU A 95 -8.79 -15.83 -10.15
N LEU A 96 -8.48 -14.90 -9.23
CA LEU A 96 -9.47 -14.36 -8.29
C LEU A 96 -10.64 -13.71 -9.02
N LYS A 97 -10.37 -12.93 -10.07
CA LYS A 97 -11.42 -12.33 -10.90
C LYS A 97 -12.26 -13.40 -11.60
N ASN A 98 -11.65 -14.44 -12.15
CA ASN A 98 -12.35 -15.55 -12.80
C ASN A 98 -13.25 -16.31 -11.81
N ARG A 99 -12.88 -16.38 -10.53
CA ARG A 99 -13.71 -16.93 -9.45
C ARG A 99 -14.82 -15.98 -9.01
N GLY A 100 -14.92 -14.77 -9.59
CA GLY A 100 -15.97 -13.78 -9.34
C GLY A 100 -15.72 -12.84 -8.16
N TYR A 101 -14.49 -12.76 -7.65
CA TYR A 101 -14.14 -11.80 -6.58
C TYR A 101 -14.02 -10.39 -7.14
N VAL A 102 -14.47 -9.41 -6.37
CA VAL A 102 -14.23 -7.98 -6.62
C VAL A 102 -12.84 -7.65 -6.07
N LEU A 103 -11.96 -7.10 -6.92
CA LEU A 103 -10.61 -6.73 -6.54
C LEU A 103 -10.48 -5.20 -6.50
N THR A 104 -9.99 -4.68 -5.39
CA THR A 104 -9.87 -3.23 -5.16
C THR A 104 -8.53 -2.89 -4.53
N ILE A 105 -8.13 -1.63 -4.62
CA ILE A 105 -6.90 -1.11 -3.99
C ILE A 105 -7.27 -0.10 -2.92
N ALA A 106 -6.61 -0.20 -1.75
CA ALA A 106 -6.58 0.82 -0.72
C ALA A 106 -5.12 1.06 -0.30
N SER A 107 -4.57 2.24 -0.59
CA SER A 107 -3.14 2.54 -0.37
C SER A 107 -2.92 3.94 0.17
N SER A 108 -1.81 4.13 0.89
CA SER A 108 -1.33 5.45 1.36
C SER A 108 -0.72 6.31 0.23
N ARG A 109 -0.65 5.77 -0.99
CA ARG A 109 -0.23 6.48 -2.21
C ARG A 109 -1.36 7.33 -2.77
N SER A 110 -1.04 8.41 -3.50
CA SER A 110 -2.07 9.21 -4.19
C SER A 110 -2.80 8.37 -5.25
N ARG A 111 -4.10 8.59 -5.39
CA ARG A 111 -4.92 7.92 -6.39
C ARG A 111 -4.36 8.06 -7.80
N LYS A 112 -3.89 9.26 -8.16
CA LYS A 112 -3.33 9.51 -9.49
C LYS A 112 -2.19 8.55 -9.82
N THR A 113 -1.23 8.41 -8.91
CA THR A 113 -0.08 7.51 -9.14
C THR A 113 -0.49 6.03 -9.13
N LEU A 114 -1.49 5.65 -8.33
CA LEU A 114 -2.04 4.29 -8.35
C LEU A 114 -2.68 3.95 -9.70
N VAL A 115 -3.47 4.87 -10.27
CA VAL A 115 -4.07 4.68 -11.59
C VAL A 115 -3.00 4.52 -12.66
N GLU A 116 -1.97 5.40 -12.64
CA GLU A 116 -0.82 5.31 -13.57
C GLU A 116 -0.11 3.94 -13.48
N TYR A 117 0.07 3.40 -12.25
CA TYR A 117 0.67 2.07 -12.06
C TYR A 117 -0.24 0.95 -12.54
N VAL A 118 -1.53 1.00 -12.19
CA VAL A 118 -2.51 -0.01 -12.61
C VAL A 118 -2.58 -0.10 -14.13
N GLU A 119 -2.55 1.04 -14.83
CA GLU A 119 -2.52 1.09 -16.30
C GLU A 119 -1.21 0.56 -16.86
N ARG A 120 -0.07 1.10 -16.40
CA ARG A 120 1.27 0.74 -16.90
C ARG A 120 1.62 -0.72 -16.68
N LEU A 121 1.18 -1.30 -15.56
CA LEU A 121 1.45 -2.69 -15.20
C LEU A 121 0.39 -3.69 -15.74
N GLY A 122 -0.56 -3.21 -16.54
CA GLY A 122 -1.56 -4.06 -17.19
C GLY A 122 -2.65 -4.61 -16.27
N LEU A 123 -2.93 -3.94 -15.14
CA LEU A 123 -3.88 -4.39 -14.13
C LEU A 123 -5.29 -3.80 -14.29
N SER A 124 -5.51 -2.89 -15.25
CA SER A 124 -6.76 -2.11 -15.39
C SER A 124 -8.01 -2.98 -15.52
N GLU A 125 -7.90 -4.12 -16.17
CA GLU A 125 -9.05 -5.03 -16.32
C GLU A 125 -9.36 -5.84 -15.06
N HIS A 126 -8.44 -5.89 -14.09
CA HIS A 126 -8.58 -6.70 -12.88
C HIS A 126 -9.04 -5.89 -11.68
N ILE A 127 -8.65 -4.61 -11.59
CA ILE A 127 -8.94 -3.74 -10.45
C ILE A 127 -10.23 -2.95 -10.71
N SER A 128 -11.22 -3.16 -9.87
CA SER A 128 -12.56 -2.56 -10.01
C SER A 128 -12.70 -1.21 -9.31
N TYR A 129 -11.85 -0.93 -8.31
CA TYR A 129 -11.90 0.32 -7.55
C TYR A 129 -10.55 0.62 -6.90
N ILE A 130 -10.20 1.91 -6.85
CA ILE A 130 -8.95 2.39 -6.28
C ILE A 130 -9.27 3.51 -5.30
N LEU A 131 -8.76 3.38 -4.07
CA LEU A 131 -8.70 4.45 -3.07
C LEU A 131 -7.25 4.76 -2.76
N GLY A 132 -6.87 6.00 -2.99
CA GLY A 132 -5.58 6.56 -2.59
C GLY A 132 -5.70 7.41 -1.32
N ALA A 133 -4.56 7.91 -0.85
CA ALA A 133 -4.49 8.78 0.33
C ALA A 133 -5.33 10.06 0.21
N ASP A 134 -5.53 10.54 -1.01
CA ASP A 134 -6.30 11.74 -1.35
C ASP A 134 -7.81 11.50 -1.49
N ASP A 135 -8.25 10.25 -1.42
CA ASP A 135 -9.66 9.90 -1.47
C ASP A 135 -10.32 9.80 -0.07
N VAL A 136 -9.54 9.80 1.00
CA VAL A 136 -10.00 9.56 2.38
C VAL A 136 -9.53 10.66 3.32
N VAL A 137 -10.28 10.91 4.37
CA VAL A 137 -9.87 11.85 5.43
C VAL A 137 -8.86 11.15 6.33
N ASN A 138 -9.19 9.96 6.79
CA ASN A 138 -8.34 9.17 7.67
C ASN A 138 -7.74 8.00 6.87
N GLY A 139 -6.41 7.98 6.77
CA GLY A 139 -5.68 6.88 6.13
C GLY A 139 -5.45 5.71 7.08
N LYS A 140 -4.78 4.67 6.59
CA LYS A 140 -4.33 3.52 7.42
C LYS A 140 -3.64 4.01 8.69
N PRO A 141 -3.91 3.45 9.85
CA PRO A 141 -4.71 2.25 10.14
C PRO A 141 -6.21 2.50 10.38
N ASP A 142 -6.75 3.68 10.06
CA ASP A 142 -8.18 3.96 10.15
C ASP A 142 -8.96 3.05 9.18
N PRO A 143 -10.14 2.54 9.57
CA PRO A 143 -10.95 1.68 8.72
C PRO A 143 -11.66 2.40 7.56
N GLU A 144 -11.56 3.73 7.46
CA GLU A 144 -12.30 4.49 6.45
C GLU A 144 -12.14 3.96 5.01
N PRO A 145 -10.90 3.64 4.51
CA PRO A 145 -10.75 3.14 3.15
C PRO A 145 -11.49 1.83 2.92
N VAL A 146 -11.50 0.93 3.92
CA VAL A 146 -12.22 -0.35 3.85
C VAL A 146 -13.72 -0.11 3.88
N ASN A 147 -14.21 0.67 4.84
CA ASN A 147 -15.64 0.96 5.01
C ASN A 147 -16.24 1.60 3.75
N ARG A 148 -15.55 2.57 3.13
CA ARG A 148 -15.98 3.19 1.87
C ARG A 148 -16.04 2.19 0.71
N THR A 149 -15.08 1.25 0.69
CA THR A 149 -15.07 0.19 -0.32
C THR A 149 -16.25 -0.76 -0.12
N LEU A 150 -16.52 -1.19 1.12
CA LEU A 150 -17.64 -2.06 1.45
C LEU A 150 -18.99 -1.39 1.14
N GLU A 151 -19.16 -0.13 1.53
CA GLU A 151 -20.37 0.66 1.24
C GLU A 151 -20.63 0.75 -0.27
N LYS A 152 -19.59 1.03 -1.06
CA LYS A 152 -19.69 1.12 -2.53
C LYS A 152 -20.27 -0.15 -3.17
N TYR A 153 -19.90 -1.32 -2.64
CA TYR A 153 -20.32 -2.61 -3.22
C TYR A 153 -21.47 -3.28 -2.47
N GLY A 154 -21.92 -2.72 -1.36
CA GLY A 154 -22.97 -3.30 -0.53
C GLY A 154 -22.57 -4.63 0.10
N PHE A 155 -21.31 -4.77 0.50
CA PHE A 155 -20.79 -5.96 1.16
C PHE A 155 -20.59 -5.73 2.66
N ASP A 156 -20.75 -6.79 3.44
CA ASP A 156 -20.43 -6.78 4.86
C ASP A 156 -18.92 -7.01 5.10
N ALA A 157 -18.43 -6.59 6.25
CA ALA A 157 -17.02 -6.76 6.61
C ALA A 157 -16.55 -8.23 6.53
N GLN A 158 -17.42 -9.18 6.88
CA GLN A 158 -17.14 -10.63 6.81
C GLN A 158 -17.01 -11.15 5.36
N ASP A 159 -17.46 -10.41 4.37
CA ASP A 159 -17.28 -10.73 2.95
C ASP A 159 -15.91 -10.31 2.40
N ALA A 160 -15.13 -9.54 3.17
CA ALA A 160 -13.91 -8.91 2.74
C ALA A 160 -12.65 -9.47 3.41
N ILE A 161 -11.55 -9.41 2.65
CA ILE A 161 -10.20 -9.61 3.15
C ILE A 161 -9.32 -8.44 2.73
N VAL A 162 -8.56 -7.88 3.69
CA VAL A 162 -7.51 -6.89 3.45
C VAL A 162 -6.18 -7.62 3.33
N VAL A 163 -5.42 -7.33 2.29
CA VAL A 163 -4.10 -7.91 2.04
C VAL A 163 -3.08 -6.79 2.00
N GLY A 164 -2.03 -6.89 2.81
CA GLY A 164 -0.99 -5.89 2.89
C GLY A 164 0.31 -6.41 3.50
N ASP A 165 1.36 -5.63 3.41
CA ASP A 165 2.70 -6.01 3.89
C ASP A 165 3.10 -5.31 5.18
N THR A 166 2.30 -4.36 5.69
CA THR A 166 2.59 -3.59 6.90
C THR A 166 1.54 -3.81 8.00
N GLU A 167 1.92 -3.47 9.23
CA GLU A 167 0.97 -3.47 10.37
C GLU A 167 -0.20 -2.51 10.14
N TYR A 168 0.01 -1.41 9.39
CA TYR A 168 -1.04 -0.45 9.09
C TYR A 168 -2.17 -1.07 8.26
N ASP A 169 -1.86 -2.00 7.35
CA ASP A 169 -2.84 -2.75 6.55
C ASP A 169 -3.65 -3.69 7.43
N ILE A 170 -2.93 -4.43 8.27
CA ILE A 170 -3.55 -5.40 9.17
C ILE A 170 -4.48 -4.70 10.15
N LEU A 171 -4.02 -3.61 10.77
CA LEU A 171 -4.84 -2.83 11.70
C LEU A 171 -6.04 -2.19 10.99
N MET A 172 -5.88 -1.66 9.76
CA MET A 172 -6.99 -1.12 8.97
C MET A 172 -8.07 -2.17 8.74
N GLY A 173 -7.69 -3.39 8.34
CA GLY A 173 -8.63 -4.49 8.16
C GLY A 173 -9.30 -4.92 9.46
N LYS A 174 -8.54 -5.09 10.55
CA LYS A 174 -9.07 -5.43 11.88
C LYS A 174 -10.04 -4.39 12.41
N ASN A 175 -9.69 -3.10 12.28
CA ASN A 175 -10.54 -1.99 12.71
C ASN A 175 -11.85 -1.91 11.92
N ALA A 176 -11.86 -2.38 10.68
CA ALA A 176 -13.06 -2.52 9.85
C ALA A 176 -13.84 -3.84 10.11
N GLY A 177 -13.29 -4.77 10.88
CA GLY A 177 -13.91 -6.07 11.16
C GLY A 177 -13.82 -7.07 10.01
N THR A 178 -12.90 -6.86 9.06
CA THR A 178 -12.64 -7.78 7.93
C THR A 178 -11.63 -8.84 8.29
N TYR A 179 -11.52 -9.85 7.45
CA TYR A 179 -10.35 -10.73 7.45
C TYR A 179 -9.11 -9.99 6.98
N THR A 180 -7.93 -10.48 7.39
CA THR A 180 -6.64 -9.87 7.08
C THR A 180 -5.60 -10.90 6.66
N CYS A 181 -4.79 -10.58 5.68
CA CYS A 181 -3.67 -11.40 5.22
C CYS A 181 -2.40 -10.54 5.09
N GLY A 182 -1.38 -10.89 5.85
CA GLY A 182 -0.06 -10.27 5.76
C GLY A 182 0.83 -10.97 4.74
N VAL A 183 1.55 -10.21 3.90
CA VAL A 183 2.58 -10.74 2.99
C VAL A 183 3.98 -10.39 3.52
N THR A 184 4.90 -11.37 3.55
CA THR A 184 6.21 -11.23 4.20
C THR A 184 7.35 -10.83 3.27
N TYR A 185 7.10 -10.70 1.99
CA TYR A 185 8.09 -10.29 0.98
C TYR A 185 8.16 -8.77 0.75
N GLY A 186 7.25 -8.01 1.38
CA GLY A 186 7.21 -6.55 1.31
C GLY A 186 8.12 -5.86 2.33
N ASN A 187 7.69 -4.70 2.83
CA ASN A 187 8.48 -3.83 3.70
C ASN A 187 8.34 -4.17 5.19
N GLY A 188 7.21 -4.76 5.59
CA GLY A 188 6.95 -5.15 6.98
C GLY A 188 7.67 -6.42 7.40
N SER A 189 7.92 -6.55 8.70
CA SER A 189 8.47 -7.77 9.28
C SER A 189 7.37 -8.80 9.56
N ARG A 190 7.72 -10.10 9.61
CA ARG A 190 6.78 -11.12 10.02
C ARG A 190 6.20 -10.87 11.43
N GLU A 191 6.98 -10.26 12.32
CA GLU A 191 6.53 -9.92 13.68
C GLU A 191 5.47 -8.79 13.65
N SER A 192 5.63 -7.79 12.78
CA SER A 192 4.64 -6.71 12.63
C SER A 192 3.32 -7.19 12.03
N LEU A 193 3.32 -8.34 11.36
CA LEU A 193 2.14 -8.95 10.74
C LEU A 193 1.44 -10.01 11.61
N LYS A 194 1.92 -10.25 12.84
CA LYS A 194 1.44 -11.37 13.70
C LYS A 194 -0.06 -11.36 13.99
N ASP A 195 -0.69 -10.19 13.97
CA ASP A 195 -2.12 -10.04 14.23
C ASP A 195 -3.01 -10.34 13.01
N ALA A 196 -2.41 -10.62 11.84
CA ALA A 196 -3.15 -11.03 10.65
C ALA A 196 -3.77 -12.43 10.83
N ASP A 197 -4.94 -12.66 10.21
CA ASP A 197 -5.60 -13.96 10.23
C ASP A 197 -4.79 -15.00 9.44
N TRP A 198 -4.08 -14.56 8.40
CA TRP A 198 -3.13 -15.37 7.62
C TRP A 198 -1.87 -14.57 7.33
N ILE A 199 -0.74 -15.30 7.26
CA ILE A 199 0.55 -14.74 6.83
C ILE A 199 1.11 -15.63 5.72
N ILE A 200 1.35 -15.05 4.56
CA ILE A 200 1.87 -15.74 3.38
C ILE A 200 3.21 -15.13 2.94
N ASP A 201 4.03 -15.94 2.28
CA ASP A 201 5.34 -15.56 1.73
C ASP A 201 5.37 -15.53 0.19
N ASP A 202 4.21 -15.78 -0.43
CA ASP A 202 4.00 -15.74 -1.88
C ASP A 202 2.56 -15.31 -2.16
N PHE A 203 2.36 -14.36 -3.09
CA PHE A 203 1.04 -13.80 -3.40
C PHE A 203 0.07 -14.86 -3.92
N GLY A 204 0.57 -15.87 -4.64
CA GLY A 204 -0.24 -16.98 -5.16
C GLY A 204 -0.94 -17.82 -4.09
N LYS A 205 -0.42 -17.82 -2.85
CA LYS A 205 -1.06 -18.52 -1.73
C LYS A 205 -2.41 -17.92 -1.30
N LEU A 206 -2.74 -16.71 -1.77
CA LEU A 206 -4.10 -16.17 -1.60
C LEU A 206 -5.17 -17.09 -2.18
N LEU A 207 -4.88 -17.81 -3.26
CA LEU A 207 -5.80 -18.76 -3.89
C LEU A 207 -6.15 -19.97 -3.02
N GLU A 208 -5.34 -20.26 -2.01
CA GLU A 208 -5.57 -21.33 -1.03
C GLU A 208 -6.47 -20.85 0.13
N ILE A 209 -6.38 -19.56 0.46
CA ILE A 209 -7.11 -18.89 1.54
C ILE A 209 -8.51 -18.48 1.07
N ILE A 210 -8.57 -17.89 -0.13
CA ILE A 210 -9.80 -17.32 -0.71
C ILE A 210 -10.49 -18.44 -1.54
N LYS A 211 -11.52 -19.04 -0.94
CA LYS A 211 -12.31 -20.13 -1.55
C LYS A 211 -13.72 -19.68 -1.88
#